data_af72bc1a6bf8998d4690a79f4cc0c665
#
_entry.id   af72bc1a6bf8998d4690a79f4cc0c665
#
_cell.length_a   1.000
_cell.length_b   1.000
_cell.length_c   1.000
_cell.angle_alpha   90.00
_cell.angle_beta   90.00
_cell.angle_gamma   90.00
#
_symmetry.space_group_name_H-M   'P 1'
#
loop_
_entity.id
_entity.type
_entity.pdbx_description
1 polymer ?
#
loop_
_entity_poly.entity_id
_entity_poly.type
_entity_poly.pdbx_seq_one_letter_code
_entity_poly.pdbx_strand_id
1 'polypeptide(L)'
;MKAILKSLVIILVSTPIIHADEYTGREKSETCLGCHAIEGYNNTYPTYKVPKLGGQHSDYIISALKAYQKGERKHGTMHANASGLSDQDMIDIANYFESIE
;
A
#
# COMPACT_ATOMS: atom_id res chain seq x y z
N MET A 1 -44.79 8.61 -45.52
CA MET A 1 -44.29 8.07 -44.25
C MET A 1 -42.86 8.47 -44.08
N LYS A 2 -42.61 9.31 -43.11
CA LYS A 2 -41.24 9.71 -42.80
C LYS A 2 -40.66 8.72 -41.80
N ALA A 3 -39.63 7.97 -42.23
CA ALA A 3 -38.88 7.13 -41.31
C ALA A 3 -38.09 8.02 -40.36
N ILE A 4 -38.42 7.98 -39.09
CA ILE A 4 -37.65 8.67 -38.06
C ILE A 4 -36.45 7.78 -37.77
N LEU A 5 -35.29 8.15 -38.33
CA LEU A 5 -34.02 7.58 -37.94
C LEU A 5 -33.69 8.10 -36.52
N LYS A 6 -33.96 7.27 -35.54
CA LYS A 6 -33.45 7.54 -34.21
C LYS A 6 -31.96 7.14 -34.20
N SER A 7 -31.13 8.14 -34.38
CA SER A 7 -29.69 7.97 -34.16
C SER A 7 -29.47 7.62 -32.70
N LEU A 8 -29.18 6.39 -32.44
CA LEU A 8 -28.70 5.98 -31.13
C LEU A 8 -27.23 6.45 -30.99
N VAL A 9 -27.06 7.61 -30.36
CA VAL A 9 -25.70 8.07 -30.02
C VAL A 9 -25.23 7.26 -28.80
N ILE A 10 -24.44 6.25 -29.09
CA ILE A 10 -23.74 5.54 -28.02
C ILE A 10 -22.58 6.42 -27.60
N ILE A 11 -22.73 7.13 -26.50
CA ILE A 11 -21.62 7.85 -25.89
C ILE A 11 -20.78 6.82 -25.16
N LEU A 12 -19.71 6.37 -25.81
CA LEU A 12 -18.66 5.61 -25.15
C LEU A 12 -17.92 6.54 -24.19
N VAL A 13 -18.36 6.58 -22.95
CA VAL A 13 -17.59 7.21 -21.89
C VAL A 13 -16.46 6.25 -21.54
N SER A 14 -15.27 6.48 -22.13
CA SER A 14 -14.07 5.81 -21.66
C SER A 14 -13.71 6.40 -20.31
N THR A 15 -14.10 5.72 -19.24
CA THR A 15 -13.58 6.02 -17.92
C THR A 15 -12.08 5.70 -17.91
N PRO A 16 -11.22 6.66 -17.51
CA PRO A 16 -9.82 6.34 -17.37
C PRO A 16 -9.69 5.20 -16.35
N ILE A 17 -8.96 4.16 -16.73
CA ILE A 17 -8.59 3.10 -15.78
C ILE A 17 -7.59 3.73 -14.82
N ILE A 18 -8.10 4.23 -13.70
CA ILE A 18 -7.25 4.66 -12.59
C ILE A 18 -6.66 3.37 -12.04
N HIS A 19 -5.33 3.28 -11.99
CA HIS A 19 -4.66 2.22 -11.26
C HIS A 19 -4.93 2.44 -9.77
N ALA A 20 -6.13 2.05 -9.33
CA ALA A 20 -6.60 2.22 -7.96
C ALA A 20 -5.64 1.61 -6.94
N ASP A 21 -4.95 0.52 -7.31
CA ASP A 21 -4.03 -0.21 -6.45
C ASP A 21 -2.78 0.60 -6.11
N GLU A 22 -2.19 1.29 -7.09
CA GLU A 22 -1.00 2.12 -6.86
C GLU A 22 -1.30 3.32 -5.96
N TYR A 23 -2.39 4.02 -6.24
CA TYR A 23 -2.84 5.15 -5.44
C TYR A 23 -3.20 4.72 -4.01
N THR A 24 -3.96 3.64 -3.90
CA THR A 24 -4.39 3.10 -2.61
C THR A 24 -3.21 2.61 -1.77
N GLY A 25 -2.24 1.95 -2.39
CA GLY A 25 -1.03 1.48 -1.71
C GLY A 25 -0.22 2.62 -1.12
N ARG A 26 -0.02 3.69 -1.85
CA ARG A 26 0.68 4.89 -1.37
C ARG A 26 -0.06 5.54 -0.19
N GLU A 27 -1.35 5.71 -0.30
CA GLU A 27 -2.18 6.30 0.74
C GLU A 27 -2.14 5.47 2.03
N LYS A 28 -2.29 4.16 1.92
CA LYS A 28 -2.18 3.23 3.05
C LYS A 28 -0.79 3.20 3.68
N SER A 29 0.24 3.56 2.91
CA SER A 29 1.65 3.55 3.34
C SER A 29 2.12 4.86 3.96
N GLU A 30 1.30 5.91 4.01
CA GLU A 30 1.72 7.22 4.51
C GLU A 30 2.30 7.18 5.91
N THR A 31 1.68 6.45 6.83
CA THR A 31 2.20 6.29 8.19
C THR A 31 3.51 5.50 8.24
N CYS A 32 3.71 4.60 7.29
CA CYS A 32 4.94 3.82 7.18
C CYS A 32 6.11 4.68 6.68
N LEU A 33 5.83 5.55 5.71
CA LEU A 33 6.84 6.40 5.07
C LEU A 33 7.56 7.32 6.05
N GLY A 34 6.89 7.75 7.12
CA GLY A 34 7.51 8.59 8.14
C GLY A 34 8.75 7.98 8.78
N CYS A 35 8.80 6.66 8.86
CA CYS A 35 9.94 5.93 9.41
C CYS A 35 10.72 5.15 8.35
N HIS A 36 10.03 4.50 7.43
CA HIS A 36 10.62 3.54 6.49
C HIS A 36 11.11 4.12 5.16
N ALA A 37 10.89 5.39 4.89
CA ALA A 37 11.36 6.03 3.67
C ALA A 37 12.78 6.59 3.77
N ILE A 38 13.32 6.73 4.97
CA ILE A 38 14.60 7.38 5.23
C ILE A 38 15.67 6.33 5.47
N GLU A 39 16.70 6.31 4.62
CA GLU A 39 17.84 5.44 4.82
C GLU A 39 18.59 5.81 6.09
N GLY A 40 18.92 4.80 6.89
CA GLY A 40 19.67 5.00 8.15
C GLY A 40 18.86 5.62 9.28
N TYR A 41 17.53 5.71 9.15
CA TYR A 41 16.69 6.28 10.19
C TYR A 41 16.70 5.42 11.46
N ASN A 42 16.92 6.07 12.58
CA ASN A 42 16.81 5.47 13.91
C ASN A 42 15.67 6.13 14.67
N ASN A 43 14.85 5.32 15.32
CA ASN A 43 13.87 5.82 16.28
C ASN A 43 14.63 6.31 17.52
N THR A 44 14.21 7.44 18.08
CA THR A 44 14.96 8.11 19.17
C THR A 44 14.62 7.52 20.55
N TYR A 45 13.37 7.18 20.77
CA TYR A 45 12.94 6.71 22.08
C TYR A 45 11.69 5.82 21.99
N PRO A 46 11.80 4.50 22.24
CA PRO A 46 13.06 3.76 22.44
C PRO A 46 13.93 3.74 21.18
N THR A 47 15.24 3.61 21.36
CA THR A 47 16.20 3.64 20.24
C THR A 47 16.21 2.30 19.52
N TYR A 48 15.93 2.31 18.21
CA TYR A 48 16.08 1.15 17.33
C TYR A 48 16.25 1.60 15.89
N LYS A 49 16.88 0.73 15.09
CA LYS A 49 17.04 0.97 13.65
C LYS A 49 15.74 0.68 12.92
N VAL A 50 15.39 1.55 11.97
CA VAL A 50 14.24 1.38 11.09
C VAL A 50 14.74 1.08 9.67
N PRO A 51 14.43 -0.09 9.09
CA PRO A 51 14.89 -0.40 7.75
C PRO A 51 14.14 0.43 6.70
N LYS A 52 14.88 0.83 5.66
CA LYS A 52 14.27 1.38 4.44
C LYS A 52 13.57 0.25 3.69
N LEU A 53 12.31 0.41 3.35
CA LEU A 53 11.51 -0.64 2.70
C LEU A 53 11.41 -0.50 1.18
N GLY A 54 11.72 0.67 0.61
CA GLY A 54 11.66 0.86 -0.83
C GLY A 54 12.51 -0.19 -1.57
N GLY A 55 11.92 -0.82 -2.59
CA GLY A 55 12.56 -1.88 -3.36
C GLY A 55 12.53 -3.27 -2.74
N GLN A 56 11.97 -3.42 -1.54
CA GLN A 56 11.85 -4.73 -0.88
C GLN A 56 10.79 -5.59 -1.58
N HIS A 57 10.98 -6.91 -1.58
CA HIS A 57 10.03 -7.85 -2.17
C HIS A 57 8.69 -7.84 -1.44
N SER A 58 7.60 -7.73 -2.20
CA SER A 58 6.24 -7.66 -1.64
C SER A 58 5.91 -8.87 -0.76
N ASP A 59 6.26 -10.07 -1.17
CA ASP A 59 6.02 -11.29 -0.38
C ASP A 59 6.68 -11.23 0.99
N TYR A 60 7.89 -10.71 1.06
CA TYR A 60 8.59 -10.53 2.33
C TYR A 60 7.88 -9.51 3.23
N ILE A 61 7.45 -8.39 2.67
CA ILE A 61 6.74 -7.34 3.42
C ILE A 61 5.42 -7.89 3.98
N ILE A 62 4.66 -8.61 3.17
CA ILE A 62 3.40 -9.23 3.60
C ILE A 62 3.64 -10.21 4.75
N SER A 63 4.62 -11.09 4.62
CA SER A 63 4.98 -12.05 5.67
C SER A 63 5.39 -11.36 6.96
N ALA A 64 6.18 -10.30 6.87
CA ALA A 64 6.63 -9.53 8.02
C ALA A 64 5.46 -8.82 8.71
N LEU A 65 4.57 -8.18 7.96
CA LEU A 65 3.39 -7.51 8.52
C LEU A 65 2.47 -8.50 9.22
N LYS A 66 2.24 -9.67 8.63
CA LYS A 66 1.45 -10.73 9.27
C LYS A 66 2.09 -11.24 10.55
N ALA A 67 3.40 -11.42 10.56
CA ALA A 67 4.14 -11.85 11.74
C ALA A 67 4.05 -10.82 12.88
N TYR A 68 4.16 -9.54 12.56
CA TYR A 68 3.95 -8.47 13.56
C TYR A 68 2.51 -8.42 14.06
N GLN A 69 1.54 -8.55 13.17
CA GLN A 69 0.13 -8.53 13.55
C GLN A 69 -0.23 -9.67 14.52
N LYS A 70 0.31 -10.86 14.27
CA LYS A 70 0.07 -12.05 15.10
C LYS A 70 0.93 -12.10 16.37
N GLY A 71 1.91 -11.22 16.51
CA GLY A 71 2.86 -11.25 17.62
C GLY A 71 3.94 -12.31 17.49
N GLU A 72 4.07 -12.99 16.36
CA GLU A 72 5.15 -13.95 16.08
C GLU A 72 6.50 -13.26 15.96
N ARG A 73 6.52 -12.04 15.44
CA ARG A 73 7.66 -11.15 15.40
C ARG A 73 7.42 -10.03 16.39
N LYS A 74 8.27 -9.92 17.40
CA LYS A 74 8.06 -9.01 18.53
C LYS A 74 8.67 -7.65 18.26
N HIS A 75 7.82 -6.66 18.12
CA HIS A 75 8.18 -5.24 18.01
C HIS A 75 6.93 -4.41 18.29
N GLY A 76 6.90 -3.72 19.43
CA GLY A 76 5.70 -3.03 19.89
C GLY A 76 5.15 -2.00 18.91
N THR A 77 6.02 -1.17 18.32
CA THR A 77 5.62 -0.16 17.34
C THR A 77 5.06 -0.80 16.07
N MET A 78 5.75 -1.83 15.54
CA MET A 78 5.27 -2.52 14.34
C MET A 78 4.01 -3.33 14.61
N HIS A 79 3.87 -3.94 15.77
CA HIS A 79 2.64 -4.60 16.16
C HIS A 79 1.45 -3.62 16.16
N ALA A 80 1.62 -2.44 16.74
CA ALA A 80 0.60 -1.40 16.77
C ALA A 80 0.21 -0.94 15.35
N ASN A 81 1.18 -0.74 14.47
CA ASN A 81 0.94 -0.34 13.09
C ASN A 81 0.27 -1.45 12.27
N ALA A 82 0.64 -2.70 12.48
CA ALA A 82 0.11 -3.84 11.72
C ALA A 82 -1.27 -4.32 12.22
N SER A 83 -1.63 -4.04 13.46
CA SER A 83 -2.83 -4.61 14.11
C SER A 83 -4.13 -4.29 13.39
N GLY A 84 -4.26 -3.09 12.83
CA GLY A 84 -5.46 -2.65 12.13
C GLY A 84 -5.50 -2.96 10.64
N LEU A 85 -4.47 -3.58 10.10
CA LEU A 85 -4.39 -3.85 8.67
C LEU A 85 -5.16 -5.10 8.26
N SER A 86 -5.93 -5.01 7.19
CA SER A 86 -6.52 -6.17 6.52
C SER A 86 -5.47 -6.86 5.64
N ASP A 87 -5.77 -8.09 5.19
CA ASP A 87 -4.91 -8.77 4.23
C ASP A 87 -4.73 -7.95 2.95
N GLN A 88 -5.79 -7.31 2.47
CA GLN A 88 -5.70 -6.44 1.29
C GLN A 88 -4.85 -5.20 1.54
N ASP A 89 -4.94 -4.60 2.72
CA ASP A 89 -4.08 -3.48 3.10
C ASP A 89 -2.60 -3.87 3.04
N MET A 90 -2.26 -5.04 3.55
CA MET A 90 -0.90 -5.56 3.53
C MET A 90 -0.37 -5.78 2.11
N ILE A 91 -1.22 -6.32 1.22
CA ILE A 91 -0.89 -6.51 -0.20
C ILE A 91 -0.64 -5.16 -0.88
N ASP A 92 -1.52 -4.20 -0.68
CA ASP A 92 -1.42 -2.88 -1.30
C ASP A 92 -0.17 -2.13 -0.83
N ILE A 93 0.11 -2.16 0.47
CA ILE A 93 1.31 -1.56 1.06
C ILE A 93 2.58 -2.24 0.52
N ALA A 94 2.59 -3.56 0.49
CA ALA A 94 3.74 -4.33 0.03
C ALA A 94 4.06 -4.06 -1.44
N ASN A 95 3.05 -4.03 -2.29
CA ASN A 95 3.22 -3.73 -3.71
C ASN A 95 3.72 -2.30 -3.92
N TYR A 96 3.26 -1.37 -3.12
CA TYR A 96 3.73 0.01 -3.19
C TYR A 96 5.22 0.11 -2.88
N PHE A 97 5.69 -0.48 -1.78
CA PHE A 97 7.11 -0.44 -1.42
C PHE A 97 7.99 -1.18 -2.42
N GLU A 98 7.53 -2.30 -2.98
CA GLU A 98 8.27 -3.01 -4.02
C GLU A 98 8.45 -2.15 -5.27
N SER A 99 7.46 -1.30 -5.60
CA SER A 99 7.46 -0.45 -6.79
C SER A 99 8.35 0.80 -6.69
N ILE A 100 8.77 1.18 -5.49
CA ILE A 100 9.59 2.36 -5.24
C ILE A 100 11.02 1.98 -4.86
N GLU A 101 11.95 2.91 -5.05
CA GLU A 101 13.35 2.74 -4.68
C GLU A 101 13.67 3.25 -3.27
#